data_4b7bb2292152faa670516110c0ed1b80
#
_entry.id   4b7bb2292152faa670516110c0ed1b80
#
_cell.length_a   1.000
_cell.length_b   1.000
_cell.length_c   1.000
_cell.angle_alpha   90.00
_cell.angle_beta   90.00
_cell.angle_gamma   90.00
#
_symmetry.space_group_name_H-M   'P 1'
#
loop_
_entity.id
_entity.type
_entity.pdbx_description
1 polymer ?
#
loop_
_entity_poly.entity_id
_entity_poly.type
_entity_poly.pdbx_seq_one_letter_code
_entity_poly.pdbx_strand_id
1 'polypeptide(L)'
;MMQDLAGFSPNAVSWILLGYGISVAVGNIWGGKLADKHGAVPALKFIFAALVVLLMIFQFTASVHYAALVTVLVMGIFAFGNVPGLQVYVVQKAEQFTPNAVDVASGLNIAAFNIGIALGSVIGGQTVEHYGLAQTPWIGALIVLVAFLLMGLSGRL
;
A
#
# COMPACT_ATOMS: atom_id res chain seq x y z
N MET A 1 13.03 7.05 9.31
CA MET A 1 12.88 8.01 8.19
C MET A 1 12.40 9.39 8.66
N MET A 2 11.24 9.52 9.35
CA MET A 2 10.73 10.83 9.78
C MET A 2 11.65 11.52 10.79
N GLN A 3 12.31 10.78 11.68
CA GLN A 3 13.31 11.31 12.59
C GLN A 3 14.66 11.49 11.91
N ASP A 4 15.18 10.42 11.30
CA ASP A 4 16.58 10.33 10.86
C ASP A 4 16.85 11.10 9.55
N LEU A 5 15.89 11.19 8.64
CA LEU A 5 16.04 11.88 7.35
C LEU A 5 15.32 13.23 7.32
N ALA A 6 14.08 13.30 7.80
CA ALA A 6 13.29 14.52 7.77
C ALA A 6 13.46 15.41 9.02
N GLY A 7 14.16 14.94 10.06
CA GLY A 7 14.52 15.74 11.23
C GLY A 7 13.38 16.06 12.20
N PHE A 8 12.30 15.24 12.22
CA PHE A 8 11.21 15.44 13.17
C PHE A 8 11.59 14.97 14.59
N SER A 9 11.12 15.69 15.60
CA SER A 9 11.27 15.27 17.00
C SER A 9 10.46 13.99 17.27
N PRO A 10 10.83 13.18 18.29
CA PRO A 10 10.07 11.97 18.67
C PRO A 10 8.58 12.24 18.93
N ASN A 11 8.28 13.36 19.61
CA ASN A 11 6.90 13.77 19.88
C ASN A 11 6.14 14.13 18.59
N ALA A 12 6.79 14.83 17.64
CA ALA A 12 6.19 15.14 16.36
C ALA A 12 5.89 13.87 15.54
N VAL A 13 6.78 12.87 15.58
CA VAL A 13 6.55 11.57 14.91
C VAL A 13 5.32 10.86 15.46
N SER A 14 5.06 10.93 16.76
CA SER A 14 3.84 10.34 17.35
C SER A 14 2.57 10.97 16.78
N TRP A 15 2.54 12.29 16.61
CA TRP A 15 1.43 12.99 15.96
C TRP A 15 1.33 12.67 14.45
N ILE A 16 2.46 12.52 13.78
CA ILE A 16 2.49 12.09 12.38
C ILE A 16 1.91 10.69 12.21
N LEU A 17 2.24 9.76 13.12
CA LEU A 17 1.68 8.41 13.11
C LEU A 17 0.17 8.41 13.35
N LEU A 18 -0.33 9.28 14.23
CA LEU A 18 -1.77 9.46 14.40
C LEU A 18 -2.43 9.99 13.12
N GLY A 19 -1.86 11.02 12.51
CA GLY A 19 -2.30 11.56 11.21
C GLY A 19 -2.26 10.49 10.09
N TYR A 20 -1.21 9.67 10.07
CA TYR A 20 -1.09 8.54 9.15
C TYR A 20 -2.21 7.53 9.37
N GLY A 21 -2.56 7.18 10.61
CA GLY A 21 -3.69 6.32 10.94
C GLY A 21 -5.03 6.87 10.40
N ILE A 22 -5.24 8.19 10.50
CA ILE A 22 -6.41 8.84 9.90
C ILE A 22 -6.37 8.73 8.36
N SER A 23 -5.21 8.94 7.75
CA SER A 23 -5.02 8.78 6.29
C SER A 23 -5.33 7.35 5.84
N VAL A 24 -4.94 6.35 6.60
CA VAL A 24 -5.26 4.93 6.37
C VAL A 24 -6.78 4.70 6.40
N ALA A 25 -7.48 5.23 7.40
CA ALA A 25 -8.94 5.11 7.52
C ALA A 25 -9.66 5.77 6.32
N VAL A 26 -9.23 6.97 5.94
CA VAL A 26 -9.72 7.67 4.74
C VAL A 26 -9.46 6.85 3.49
N GLY A 27 -8.25 6.29 3.36
CA GLY A 27 -7.85 5.44 2.24
C GLY A 27 -8.73 4.21 2.09
N ASN A 28 -9.02 3.51 3.18
CA ASN A 28 -9.92 2.35 3.16
C ASN A 28 -11.33 2.72 2.66
N ILE A 29 -11.92 3.80 3.18
CA ILE A 29 -13.25 4.25 2.78
C ILE A 29 -13.26 4.68 1.30
N TRP A 30 -12.27 5.48 0.91
CA TRP A 30 -12.16 5.98 -0.47
C TRP A 30 -11.87 4.85 -1.47
N GLY A 31 -10.94 3.95 -1.15
CA GLY A 31 -10.60 2.81 -2.00
C GLY A 31 -11.76 1.84 -2.20
N GLY A 32 -12.57 1.60 -1.15
CA GLY A 32 -13.80 0.82 -1.25
C GLY A 32 -14.79 1.47 -2.22
N LYS A 33 -15.09 2.75 -2.03
CA LYS A 33 -15.98 3.51 -2.93
C LYS A 33 -15.47 3.53 -4.37
N LEU A 34 -14.15 3.61 -4.57
CA LEU A 34 -13.54 3.58 -5.90
C LEU A 34 -13.75 2.22 -6.58
N ALA A 35 -13.57 1.14 -5.83
CA ALA A 35 -13.80 -0.22 -6.31
C ALA A 35 -15.28 -0.48 -6.63
N ASP A 36 -16.20 0.01 -5.79
CA ASP A 36 -17.64 -0.10 -6.01
C ASP A 36 -18.09 0.65 -7.27
N LYS A 37 -17.53 1.85 -7.49
CA LYS A 37 -17.95 2.72 -8.61
C LYS A 37 -17.37 2.31 -9.96
N HIS A 38 -16.11 1.90 -10.00
CA HIS A 38 -15.38 1.66 -11.26
C HIS A 38 -15.03 0.18 -11.47
N GLY A 39 -15.36 -0.69 -10.50
CA GLY A 39 -14.91 -2.08 -10.47
C GLY A 39 -13.55 -2.23 -9.78
N ALA A 40 -13.32 -3.43 -9.23
CA ALA A 40 -12.12 -3.70 -8.44
C ALA A 40 -10.81 -3.57 -9.26
N VAL A 41 -10.77 -4.12 -10.48
CA VAL A 41 -9.56 -4.13 -11.32
C VAL A 41 -9.08 -2.73 -11.72
N PRO A 42 -9.93 -1.84 -12.29
CA PRO A 42 -9.52 -0.48 -12.61
C PRO A 42 -9.11 0.34 -11.38
N ALA A 43 -9.85 0.19 -10.27
CA ALA A 43 -9.55 0.87 -9.03
C ALA A 43 -8.17 0.45 -8.49
N LEU A 44 -7.88 -0.85 -8.43
CA LEU A 44 -6.59 -1.38 -7.97
C LEU A 44 -5.44 -0.95 -8.88
N LYS A 45 -5.60 -0.97 -10.20
CA LYS A 45 -4.59 -0.47 -11.13
C LYS A 45 -4.27 1.00 -10.89
N PHE A 46 -5.29 1.83 -10.70
CA PHE A 46 -5.08 3.23 -10.38
C PHE A 46 -4.34 3.42 -9.05
N ILE A 47 -4.77 2.72 -7.99
CA ILE A 47 -4.18 2.82 -6.64
C ILE A 47 -2.71 2.37 -6.67
N PHE A 48 -2.40 1.23 -7.30
CA PHE A 48 -1.01 0.74 -7.39
C PHE A 48 -0.13 1.66 -8.23
N ALA A 49 -0.61 2.16 -9.37
CA ALA A 49 0.14 3.12 -10.18
C ALA A 49 0.44 4.41 -9.40
N ALA A 50 -0.57 4.96 -8.70
CA ALA A 50 -0.39 6.13 -7.87
C ALA A 50 0.59 5.88 -6.72
N LEU A 51 0.55 4.69 -6.09
CA LEU A 51 1.45 4.32 -5.00
C LEU A 51 2.90 4.19 -5.49
N VAL A 52 3.14 3.62 -6.68
CA VAL A 52 4.49 3.61 -7.29
C VAL A 52 5.01 5.04 -7.45
N VAL A 53 4.21 5.93 -8.03
CA VAL A 53 4.59 7.34 -8.22
C VAL A 53 4.87 8.04 -6.89
N LEU A 54 4.03 7.81 -5.87
CA LEU A 54 4.22 8.38 -4.53
C LEU A 54 5.49 7.88 -3.85
N LEU A 55 5.82 6.60 -3.99
CA LEU A 55 7.07 6.04 -3.47
C LEU A 55 8.30 6.65 -4.17
N MET A 56 8.20 6.86 -5.48
CA MET A 56 9.25 7.56 -6.24
C MET A 56 9.40 9.03 -5.81
N ILE A 57 8.28 9.74 -5.60
CA ILE A 57 8.29 11.09 -5.06
C ILE A 57 8.89 11.09 -3.65
N PHE A 58 8.53 10.12 -2.81
CA PHE A 58 9.03 10.01 -1.45
C PHE A 58 10.55 9.79 -1.41
N GLN A 59 11.13 9.10 -2.38
CA GLN A 59 12.58 8.97 -2.52
C GLN A 59 13.30 10.34 -2.48
N PHE A 60 12.72 11.35 -3.14
CA PHE A 60 13.31 12.69 -3.22
C PHE A 60 12.84 13.63 -2.11
N THR A 61 11.68 13.37 -1.54
CA THR A 61 11.09 14.23 -0.51
C THR A 61 11.39 13.79 0.92
N ALA A 62 11.90 12.56 1.12
CA ALA A 62 12.12 11.97 2.44
C ALA A 62 13.07 12.79 3.35
N SER A 63 13.99 13.56 2.78
CA SER A 63 14.91 14.45 3.50
C SER A 63 14.39 15.89 3.67
N VAL A 64 13.25 16.23 3.08
CA VAL A 64 12.66 17.58 3.16
C VAL A 64 11.51 17.56 4.15
N HIS A 65 11.67 18.26 5.27
CA HIS A 65 10.81 18.21 6.45
C HIS A 65 9.29 18.18 6.15
N TYR A 66 8.76 19.24 5.57
CA TYR A 66 7.31 19.30 5.26
C TYR A 66 6.89 18.44 4.07
N ALA A 67 7.74 18.28 3.07
CA ALA A 67 7.44 17.45 1.92
C ALA A 67 7.36 15.97 2.31
N ALA A 68 8.24 15.49 3.18
CA ALA A 68 8.18 14.14 3.75
C ALA A 68 6.85 13.91 4.49
N LEU A 69 6.41 14.87 5.31
CA LEU A 69 5.15 14.77 6.04
C LEU A 69 3.95 14.62 5.09
N VAL A 70 3.83 15.51 4.12
CA VAL A 70 2.71 15.47 3.14
C VAL A 70 2.72 14.17 2.36
N THR A 71 3.90 13.76 1.86
CA THR A 71 4.02 12.54 1.06
C THR A 71 3.65 11.30 1.86
N VAL A 72 4.07 11.19 3.13
CA VAL A 72 3.72 10.06 4.01
C VAL A 72 2.22 10.00 4.28
N LEU A 73 1.57 11.13 4.56
CA LEU A 73 0.13 11.15 4.79
C LEU A 73 -0.65 10.75 3.54
N VAL A 74 -0.26 11.25 2.37
CA VAL A 74 -0.88 10.83 1.09
C VAL A 74 -0.60 9.36 0.80
N MET A 75 0.62 8.87 1.05
CA MET A 75 0.93 7.44 0.93
C MET A 75 0.01 6.56 1.78
N GLY A 76 -0.35 6.99 3.01
CA GLY A 76 -1.27 6.26 3.88
C GLY A 76 -2.63 6.00 3.22
N ILE A 77 -3.15 6.98 2.47
CA ILE A 77 -4.41 6.84 1.73
C ILE A 77 -4.30 5.75 0.66
N PHE A 78 -3.26 5.80 -0.16
CA PHE A 78 -3.10 4.85 -1.28
C PHE A 78 -2.62 3.47 -0.81
N ALA A 79 -1.75 3.41 0.20
CA ALA A 79 -1.21 2.15 0.71
C ALA A 79 -2.30 1.23 1.31
N PHE A 80 -3.36 1.80 1.89
CA PHE A 80 -4.46 1.03 2.46
C PHE A 80 -5.76 1.11 1.64
N GLY A 81 -5.83 1.99 0.65
CA GLY A 81 -6.94 2.06 -0.29
C GLY A 81 -7.10 0.81 -1.18
N ASN A 82 -6.03 0.01 -1.33
CA ASN A 82 -6.09 -1.23 -2.10
C ASN A 82 -6.79 -2.38 -1.34
N VAL A 83 -6.83 -2.36 0.00
CA VAL A 83 -7.31 -3.47 0.84
C VAL A 83 -8.76 -3.86 0.51
N PRO A 84 -9.74 -2.94 0.55
CA PRO A 84 -11.12 -3.27 0.21
C PRO A 84 -11.28 -3.69 -1.26
N GLY A 85 -10.54 -3.06 -2.17
CA GLY A 85 -10.56 -3.43 -3.59
C GLY A 85 -10.07 -4.84 -3.87
N LEU A 86 -8.99 -5.28 -3.20
CA LEU A 86 -8.49 -6.66 -3.27
C LEU A 86 -9.50 -7.65 -2.69
N GLN A 87 -10.14 -7.31 -1.56
CA GLN A 87 -11.16 -8.16 -0.95
C GLN A 87 -12.35 -8.36 -1.89
N VAL A 88 -12.87 -7.28 -2.47
CA VAL A 88 -13.96 -7.33 -3.45
C VAL A 88 -13.56 -8.17 -4.68
N TYR A 89 -12.36 -7.96 -5.21
CA TYR A 89 -11.85 -8.72 -6.35
C TYR A 89 -11.80 -10.23 -6.09
N VAL A 90 -11.25 -10.64 -4.94
CA VAL A 90 -11.12 -12.06 -4.59
C VAL A 90 -12.50 -12.71 -4.39
N VAL A 91 -13.42 -12.01 -3.71
CA VAL A 91 -14.79 -12.48 -3.51
C VAL A 91 -15.51 -12.64 -4.86
N GLN A 92 -15.46 -11.66 -5.74
CA GLN A 92 -16.07 -11.74 -7.08
C GLN A 92 -15.53 -12.90 -7.91
N LYS A 93 -14.20 -13.11 -7.87
CA LYS A 93 -13.59 -14.26 -8.56
C LYS A 93 -13.99 -15.59 -7.93
N ALA A 94 -14.06 -15.67 -6.61
CA ALA A 94 -14.53 -16.89 -5.93
C ALA A 94 -16.00 -17.20 -6.26
N GLU A 95 -16.89 -16.21 -6.27
CA GLU A 95 -18.28 -16.37 -6.68
C GLU A 95 -18.42 -16.88 -8.11
N GLN A 96 -17.54 -16.42 -9.00
CA GLN A 96 -17.54 -16.81 -10.41
C GLN A 96 -17.05 -18.24 -10.63
N PHE A 97 -15.96 -18.67 -9.96
CA PHE A 97 -15.27 -19.92 -10.25
C PHE A 97 -15.46 -21.01 -9.19
N THR A 98 -15.70 -20.63 -7.94
CA THR A 98 -15.80 -21.54 -6.78
C THR A 98 -16.85 -21.04 -5.77
N PRO A 99 -18.14 -20.96 -6.13
CA PRO A 99 -19.17 -20.32 -5.30
C PRO A 99 -19.33 -20.95 -3.91
N ASN A 100 -18.97 -22.23 -3.75
CA ASN A 100 -19.02 -22.92 -2.46
C ASN A 100 -17.81 -22.66 -1.56
N ALA A 101 -16.82 -21.87 -2.01
CA ALA A 101 -15.56 -21.60 -1.31
C ALA A 101 -15.26 -20.10 -1.13
N VAL A 102 -16.27 -19.23 -1.21
CA VAL A 102 -16.11 -17.76 -1.10
C VAL A 102 -15.49 -17.38 0.24
N ASP A 103 -15.94 -17.96 1.34
CA ASP A 103 -15.39 -17.69 2.68
C ASP A 103 -13.93 -18.12 2.81
N VAL A 104 -13.57 -19.26 2.19
CA VAL A 104 -12.20 -19.75 2.16
C VAL A 104 -11.31 -18.81 1.34
N ALA A 105 -11.78 -18.36 0.18
CA ALA A 105 -11.05 -17.41 -0.66
C ALA A 105 -10.84 -16.06 0.07
N SER A 106 -11.86 -15.59 0.78
CA SER A 106 -11.76 -14.39 1.62
C SER A 106 -10.71 -14.57 2.73
N GLY A 107 -10.74 -15.69 3.43
CA GLY A 107 -9.74 -16.02 4.47
C GLY A 107 -8.32 -16.12 3.91
N LEU A 108 -8.14 -16.74 2.74
CA LEU A 108 -6.84 -16.81 2.06
C LEU A 108 -6.32 -15.42 1.64
N ASN A 109 -7.19 -14.51 1.20
CA ASN A 109 -6.80 -13.13 0.90
C ASN A 109 -6.26 -12.42 2.14
N ILE A 110 -6.93 -12.57 3.30
CA ILE A 110 -6.47 -12.01 4.57
C ILE A 110 -5.13 -12.62 4.99
N ALA A 111 -4.98 -13.95 4.85
CA ALA A 111 -3.71 -14.62 5.17
C ALA A 111 -2.58 -14.15 4.25
N ALA A 112 -2.83 -14.03 2.94
CA ALA A 112 -1.85 -13.51 1.97
C ALA A 112 -1.42 -12.07 2.29
N PHE A 113 -2.37 -11.22 2.72
CA PHE A 113 -2.07 -9.86 3.16
C PHE A 113 -1.13 -9.84 4.39
N ASN A 114 -1.38 -10.68 5.38
CA ASN A 114 -0.51 -10.80 6.56
C ASN A 114 0.88 -11.35 6.22
N ILE A 115 0.97 -12.34 5.32
CA ILE A 115 2.24 -12.84 4.78
C ILE A 115 2.98 -11.72 4.06
N GLY A 116 2.27 -10.92 3.25
CA GLY A 116 2.85 -9.76 2.57
C GLY A 116 3.44 -8.72 3.53
N ILE A 117 2.76 -8.44 4.65
CA ILE A 117 3.27 -7.55 5.71
C ILE A 117 4.55 -8.13 6.33
N ALA A 118 4.56 -9.43 6.66
CA ALA A 118 5.72 -10.09 7.25
C ALA A 118 6.93 -10.06 6.29
N LEU A 119 6.74 -10.46 5.03
CA LEU A 119 7.79 -10.40 4.01
C LEU A 119 8.28 -8.99 3.76
N GLY A 120 7.36 -8.01 3.69
CA GLY A 120 7.70 -6.59 3.53
C GLY A 120 8.56 -6.08 4.69
N SER A 121 8.27 -6.51 5.92
CA SER A 121 9.06 -6.14 7.10
C SER A 121 10.49 -6.74 7.04
N VAL A 122 10.62 -7.99 6.61
CA VAL A 122 11.94 -8.62 6.42
C VAL A 122 12.74 -7.92 5.32
N ILE A 123 12.12 -7.72 4.15
CA ILE A 123 12.78 -7.04 3.02
C ILE A 123 13.17 -5.61 3.41
N GLY A 124 12.26 -4.89 4.08
CA GLY A 124 12.54 -3.54 4.56
C GLY A 124 13.69 -3.50 5.58
N GLY A 125 13.72 -4.42 6.52
CA GLY A 125 14.81 -4.57 7.51
C GLY A 125 16.15 -4.83 6.83
N GLN A 126 16.22 -5.79 5.92
CA GLN A 126 17.42 -6.11 5.14
C GLN A 126 17.87 -4.92 4.27
N THR A 127 16.92 -4.19 3.70
CA THR A 127 17.22 -2.98 2.91
C THR A 127 17.88 -1.92 3.78
N VAL A 128 17.35 -1.68 4.98
CA VAL A 128 17.92 -0.69 5.92
C VAL A 128 19.32 -1.11 6.37
N GLU A 129 19.52 -2.39 6.68
CA GLU A 129 20.80 -2.93 7.17
C GLU A 129 21.91 -2.85 6.12
N HIS A 130 21.64 -3.23 4.86
CA HIS A 130 22.65 -3.35 3.83
C HIS A 130 22.80 -2.11 2.93
N TYR A 131 21.72 -1.38 2.69
CA TYR A 131 21.70 -0.27 1.72
C TYR A 131 21.33 1.07 2.36
N GLY A 132 20.93 1.04 3.64
CA GLY A 132 20.52 2.23 4.38
C GLY A 132 19.05 2.62 4.18
N LEU A 133 18.58 3.42 5.12
CA LEU A 133 17.17 3.82 5.25
C LEU A 133 16.64 4.57 4.02
N ALA A 134 17.49 5.35 3.36
CA ALA A 134 17.14 6.14 2.18
C ALA A 134 16.76 5.30 0.95
N GLN A 135 17.12 4.01 0.90
CA GLN A 135 16.82 3.15 -0.25
C GLN A 135 15.49 2.41 -0.12
N THR A 136 14.82 2.47 1.03
CA THR A 136 13.56 1.76 1.25
C THR A 136 12.42 2.17 0.30
N PRO A 137 12.26 3.45 -0.13
CA PRO A 137 11.21 3.81 -1.09
C PRO A 137 11.41 3.17 -2.47
N TRP A 138 12.65 3.02 -2.93
CA TRP A 138 12.96 2.34 -4.20
C TRP A 138 12.52 0.88 -4.18
N ILE A 139 12.91 0.15 -3.15
CA ILE A 139 12.54 -1.27 -3.01
C ILE A 139 11.02 -1.41 -2.89
N GLY A 140 10.37 -0.53 -2.11
CA GLY A 140 8.92 -0.48 -2.02
C GLY A 140 8.26 -0.22 -3.38
N ALA A 141 8.77 0.73 -4.15
CA ALA A 141 8.26 1.05 -5.49
C ALA A 141 8.36 -0.14 -6.46
N LEU A 142 9.46 -0.89 -6.42
CA LEU A 142 9.64 -2.10 -7.24
C LEU A 142 8.64 -3.19 -6.86
N ILE A 143 8.40 -3.43 -5.58
CA ILE A 143 7.43 -4.42 -5.10
C ILE A 143 6.01 -4.03 -5.55
N VAL A 144 5.63 -2.76 -5.40
CA VAL A 144 4.30 -2.29 -5.82
C VAL A 144 4.17 -2.31 -7.34
N LEU A 145 5.24 -2.05 -8.10
CA LEU A 145 5.25 -2.17 -9.56
C LEU A 145 4.97 -3.62 -10.00
N VAL A 146 5.56 -4.61 -9.33
CA VAL A 146 5.26 -6.02 -9.57
C VAL A 146 3.79 -6.30 -9.29
N ALA A 147 3.23 -5.82 -8.17
CA ALA A 147 1.82 -5.96 -7.84
C ALA A 147 0.91 -5.31 -8.91
N PHE A 148 1.28 -4.14 -9.42
CA PHE A 148 0.56 -3.47 -10.52
C PHE A 148 0.55 -4.31 -11.80
N LEU A 149 1.69 -4.89 -12.18
CA LEU A 149 1.80 -5.75 -13.36
C LEU A 149 0.98 -7.04 -13.21
N LEU A 150 1.07 -7.69 -12.04
CA LEU A 150 0.29 -8.90 -11.73
C LEU A 150 -1.21 -8.61 -11.75
N MET A 151 -1.65 -7.47 -11.20
CA MET A 151 -3.04 -7.03 -11.28
C MET A 151 -3.47 -6.78 -12.73
N GLY A 152 -2.55 -6.26 -13.56
CA GLY A 152 -2.78 -6.09 -15.00
C GLY A 152 -3.01 -7.40 -15.73
N LEU A 153 -2.26 -8.43 -15.40
CA LEU A 153 -2.41 -9.78 -15.98
C LEU A 153 -3.67 -10.47 -15.46
N SER A 154 -3.88 -10.49 -14.15
CA SER A 154 -5.04 -11.13 -13.51
C SER A 154 -6.39 -10.52 -13.97
N GLY A 155 -6.43 -9.22 -14.23
CA GLY A 155 -7.63 -8.55 -14.71
C GLY A 155 -7.99 -8.82 -16.19
N ARG A 156 -7.16 -9.59 -16.91
CA ARG A 156 -7.43 -10.06 -18.29
C ARG A 156 -8.01 -11.47 -18.33
N LEU A 157 -7.88 -12.20 -17.24
CA LEU A 157 -8.44 -13.54 -17.00
C LEU A 157 -9.84 -13.43 -16.40
#